data_888f15c6ed57e2befccc033390b464ed
#
_entry.id   888f15c6ed57e2befccc033390b464ed
#
_cell.length_a   1.000
_cell.length_b   1.000
_cell.length_c   1.000
_cell.angle_alpha   90.00
_cell.angle_beta   90.00
_cell.angle_gamma   90.00
#
_symmetry.space_group_name_H-M   'P 1'
#
loop_
_entity.id
_entity.type
_entity.pdbx_description
1 polymer ?
#
loop_
_entity_poly.entity_id
_entity_poly.type
_entity_poly.pdbx_seq_one_letter_code
_entity_poly.pdbx_strand_id
1 'polypeptide(L)'
;MKKSGLSENFLWGGAVAANQLEGAWNVDGKGPSTADVATGGAVDKAREYTDGVLEGVYYPSHDAIDFYHRYKEDIALLGEMGFKCFRTSIAWTRIFPNGDESEPNEAGLKFYDDLFDECLKYGIEPVITISHYEMPYGLVEKYGAWRDRRLVDFYENYCKTVFTRYKDKVKYWMTFNEINVITLHPFIPAGIKFNDGENKEQVIYQAAHHQLIASAKAVTLGHSINPDFKIGCMLLYPLTYAETCNPNDVMASIEAMNKHYFFTDVHARGYYPNYMKKYLERNNIEIKME
;
A
#
# COMPACT_ATOMS: atom_id res chain seq x y z
N MET A 1 -23.78 33.25 6.64
CA MET A 1 -23.18 32.04 6.02
C MET A 1 -23.61 30.83 6.82
N LYS A 2 -24.21 29.78 6.20
CA LYS A 2 -24.42 28.51 6.91
C LYS A 2 -23.06 27.97 7.30
N LYS A 3 -22.81 27.71 8.59
CA LYS A 3 -21.62 26.98 9.04
C LYS A 3 -21.58 25.66 8.24
N SER A 4 -20.44 25.34 7.63
CA SER A 4 -20.22 24.00 7.06
C SER A 4 -20.51 22.98 8.15
N GLY A 5 -21.17 21.87 7.87
CA GLY A 5 -21.47 20.84 8.87
C GLY A 5 -20.23 20.07 9.35
N LEU A 6 -19.02 20.48 8.93
CA LEU A 6 -17.74 19.87 9.29
C LEU A 6 -17.11 20.60 10.48
N SER A 7 -16.41 19.86 11.32
CA SER A 7 -15.63 20.38 12.45
C SER A 7 -14.58 21.39 11.98
N GLU A 8 -14.28 22.39 12.79
CA GLU A 8 -13.16 23.32 12.54
C GLU A 8 -11.81 22.61 12.47
N ASN A 9 -11.70 21.45 13.12
CA ASN A 9 -10.52 20.59 13.13
C ASN A 9 -10.53 19.52 12.00
N PHE A 10 -11.43 19.64 11.02
CA PHE A 10 -11.47 18.71 9.90
C PHE A 10 -10.19 18.86 9.05
N LEU A 11 -9.51 17.72 8.80
CA LEU A 11 -8.25 17.70 8.08
C LEU A 11 -8.49 17.74 6.55
N TRP A 12 -8.47 18.92 5.98
CA TRP A 12 -8.45 19.12 4.53
C TRP A 12 -7.06 18.91 3.97
N GLY A 13 -6.94 18.18 2.86
CA GLY A 13 -5.65 17.91 2.26
C GLY A 13 -5.72 17.12 0.96
N GLY A 14 -4.60 16.53 0.56
CA GLY A 14 -4.46 15.73 -0.64
C GLY A 14 -3.67 14.45 -0.38
N ALA A 15 -3.68 13.57 -1.38
CA ALA A 15 -3.07 12.26 -1.32
C ALA A 15 -2.26 11.94 -2.57
N VAL A 16 -1.09 11.37 -2.35
CA VAL A 16 -0.17 10.81 -3.36
C VAL A 16 0.49 9.54 -2.80
N ALA A 17 1.42 8.96 -3.56
CA ALA A 17 2.28 7.87 -3.08
C ALA A 17 3.73 8.12 -3.48
N ALA A 18 4.67 7.54 -2.76
CA ALA A 18 6.11 7.68 -3.01
C ALA A 18 6.46 7.40 -4.48
N ASN A 19 6.00 6.27 -5.04
CA ASN A 19 6.26 5.92 -6.45
C ASN A 19 5.68 6.88 -7.49
N GLN A 20 4.73 7.72 -7.09
CA GLN A 20 4.07 8.68 -7.99
C GLN A 20 4.81 10.01 -8.05
N LEU A 21 5.60 10.35 -7.01
CA LEU A 21 6.17 11.68 -6.90
C LEU A 21 7.66 11.73 -6.57
N GLU A 22 8.22 10.76 -5.85
CA GLU A 22 9.59 10.90 -5.33
C GLU A 22 10.66 10.94 -6.40
N GLY A 23 10.62 10.07 -7.40
CA GLY A 23 11.77 9.86 -8.28
C GLY A 23 12.97 9.32 -7.50
N ALA A 24 14.19 9.69 -7.93
CA ALA A 24 15.44 9.32 -7.24
C ALA A 24 15.50 7.81 -6.89
N TRP A 25 15.10 6.96 -7.82
CA TRP A 25 14.81 5.54 -7.61
C TRP A 25 16.02 4.71 -7.16
N ASN A 26 17.24 5.18 -7.41
CA ASN A 26 18.52 4.52 -7.05
C ASN A 26 19.46 5.43 -6.24
N VAL A 27 18.91 6.50 -5.63
CA VAL A 27 19.70 7.45 -4.85
C VAL A 27 19.73 7.02 -3.38
N ASP A 28 20.84 7.31 -2.70
CA ASP A 28 21.06 7.08 -1.27
C ASP A 28 20.77 5.64 -0.81
N GLY A 29 21.11 4.68 -1.66
CA GLY A 29 20.99 3.26 -1.37
C GLY A 29 19.59 2.68 -1.50
N LYS A 30 18.62 3.41 -2.08
CA LYS A 30 17.31 2.84 -2.41
C LYS A 30 17.47 1.66 -3.38
N GLY A 31 16.82 0.54 -3.07
CA GLY A 31 16.70 -0.61 -3.96
C GLY A 31 15.51 -0.49 -4.93
N PRO A 32 15.45 -1.33 -5.98
CA PRO A 32 14.34 -1.37 -6.91
C PRO A 32 13.09 -1.97 -6.24
N SER A 33 11.94 -1.43 -6.59
CA SER A 33 10.62 -1.92 -6.20
C SER A 33 9.85 -2.48 -7.40
N THR A 34 8.67 -3.06 -7.16
CA THR A 34 7.75 -3.47 -8.23
C THR A 34 7.30 -2.29 -9.11
N ALA A 35 7.28 -1.07 -8.58
CA ALA A 35 6.99 0.13 -9.37
C ALA A 35 8.14 0.51 -10.31
N ASP A 36 9.38 0.24 -9.92
CA ASP A 36 10.58 0.60 -10.67
C ASP A 36 10.84 -0.32 -11.89
N VAL A 37 10.09 -1.42 -12.00
CA VAL A 37 10.10 -2.33 -13.16
C VAL A 37 8.80 -2.24 -13.99
N ALA A 38 7.96 -1.25 -13.72
CA ALA A 38 6.70 -1.03 -14.41
C ALA A 38 6.86 0.08 -15.46
N THR A 39 6.71 -0.25 -16.74
CA THR A 39 6.82 0.71 -17.85
C THR A 39 5.66 1.68 -17.87
N GLY A 40 5.78 2.79 -18.59
CA GLY A 40 4.65 3.66 -18.89
C GLY A 40 3.62 2.96 -19.77
N GLY A 41 2.33 3.11 -19.43
CA GLY A 41 1.22 2.69 -20.30
C GLY A 41 0.65 3.88 -21.10
N ALA A 42 -0.18 3.59 -22.10
CA ALA A 42 -0.98 4.55 -22.84
C ALA A 42 -2.38 3.95 -23.09
N VAL A 43 -3.28 4.74 -23.65
CA VAL A 43 -4.66 4.27 -23.94
C VAL A 43 -4.67 3.01 -24.83
N ASP A 44 -3.72 2.94 -25.76
CA ASP A 44 -3.56 1.86 -26.74
C ASP A 44 -2.38 0.92 -26.42
N LYS A 45 -1.67 1.14 -25.32
CA LYS A 45 -0.52 0.34 -24.91
C LYS A 45 -0.61 -0.04 -23.44
N ALA A 46 -0.77 -1.31 -23.15
CA ALA A 46 -0.77 -1.81 -21.78
C ALA A 46 0.61 -1.57 -21.13
N ARG A 47 0.59 -1.33 -19.81
CA ARG A 47 1.79 -1.31 -18.99
C ARG A 47 2.41 -2.71 -18.96
N GLU A 48 3.72 -2.76 -19.09
CA GLU A 48 4.52 -3.98 -19.00
C GLU A 48 5.32 -3.99 -17.70
N TYR A 49 5.62 -5.17 -17.19
CA TYR A 49 6.49 -5.38 -16.04
C TYR A 49 7.73 -6.14 -16.51
N THR A 50 8.87 -5.48 -16.43
CA THR A 50 10.13 -6.07 -16.90
C THR A 50 10.76 -6.98 -15.85
N ASP A 51 11.65 -7.85 -16.27
CA ASP A 51 12.43 -8.71 -15.36
C ASP A 51 13.67 -7.95 -14.89
N GLY A 52 13.49 -7.16 -13.83
CA GLY A 52 14.45 -6.15 -13.38
C GLY A 52 14.38 -4.85 -14.18
N VAL A 53 15.23 -3.89 -13.80
CA VAL A 53 15.38 -2.62 -14.51
C VAL A 53 16.24 -2.81 -15.73
N LEU A 54 15.72 -2.51 -16.91
CA LEU A 54 16.39 -2.69 -18.20
C LEU A 54 16.95 -1.36 -18.71
N GLU A 55 18.14 -1.40 -19.32
CA GLU A 55 18.74 -0.23 -19.93
C GLU A 55 17.93 0.24 -21.16
N GLY A 56 17.74 1.55 -21.29
CA GLY A 56 17.01 2.17 -22.39
C GLY A 56 15.48 2.06 -22.29
N VAL A 57 14.94 1.46 -21.22
CA VAL A 57 13.49 1.42 -20.97
C VAL A 57 13.09 2.55 -20.03
N TYR A 58 12.03 3.26 -20.39
CA TYR A 58 11.48 4.32 -19.56
C TYR A 58 10.54 3.80 -18.49
N TYR A 59 10.83 4.12 -17.24
CA TYR A 59 10.03 3.80 -16.07
C TYR A 59 9.56 5.12 -15.41
N PRO A 60 8.26 5.43 -15.41
CA PRO A 60 7.76 6.73 -14.91
C PRO A 60 8.13 7.03 -13.45
N SER A 61 8.24 6.00 -12.60
CA SER A 61 8.59 6.16 -11.18
C SER A 61 10.04 6.61 -10.96
N HIS A 62 10.93 6.42 -11.96
CA HIS A 62 12.33 6.78 -11.81
C HIS A 62 12.55 8.29 -11.72
N ASP A 63 11.80 9.05 -12.51
CA ASP A 63 11.86 10.51 -12.53
C ASP A 63 10.74 11.12 -11.70
N ALA A 64 9.50 10.63 -11.88
CA ALA A 64 8.28 11.15 -11.28
C ALA A 64 8.24 12.70 -11.38
N ILE A 65 8.13 13.42 -10.27
CA ILE A 65 8.25 14.89 -10.22
C ILE A 65 9.49 15.34 -9.42
N ASP A 66 10.40 14.40 -9.14
CA ASP A 66 11.63 14.64 -8.37
C ASP A 66 11.37 15.23 -6.96
N PHE A 67 10.29 14.79 -6.34
CA PHE A 67 9.92 15.25 -5.00
C PHE A 67 11.01 14.94 -3.95
N TYR A 68 11.81 13.88 -4.15
CA TYR A 68 12.91 13.54 -3.27
C TYR A 68 13.86 14.74 -3.04
N HIS A 69 14.16 15.50 -4.07
CA HIS A 69 15.02 16.69 -3.98
C HIS A 69 14.21 17.98 -3.73
N ARG A 70 12.93 18.02 -4.10
CA ARG A 70 12.10 19.23 -4.12
C ARG A 70 11.05 19.31 -3.01
N TYR A 71 10.95 18.33 -2.12
CA TYR A 71 9.88 18.24 -1.13
C TYR A 71 9.69 19.53 -0.29
N LYS A 72 10.77 20.29 -0.02
CA LYS A 72 10.68 21.54 0.76
C LYS A 72 9.86 22.62 0.04
N GLU A 73 10.10 22.77 -1.26
CA GLU A 73 9.32 23.69 -2.11
C GLU A 73 7.85 23.23 -2.18
N ASP A 74 7.65 21.96 -2.48
CA ASP A 74 6.32 21.40 -2.71
C ASP A 74 5.48 21.44 -1.41
N ILE A 75 6.05 21.11 -0.26
CA ILE A 75 5.36 21.21 1.04
C ILE A 75 5.05 22.67 1.38
N ALA A 76 5.92 23.61 1.06
CA ALA A 76 5.66 25.05 1.27
C ALA A 76 4.43 25.49 0.44
N LEU A 77 4.33 25.06 -0.82
CA LEU A 77 3.17 25.34 -1.68
C LEU A 77 1.88 24.70 -1.12
N LEU A 78 1.93 23.45 -0.62
CA LEU A 78 0.80 22.83 0.06
C LEU A 78 0.36 23.62 1.29
N GLY A 79 1.32 24.15 2.06
CA GLY A 79 1.06 25.06 3.19
C GLY A 79 0.36 26.35 2.76
N GLU A 80 0.82 26.97 1.67
CA GLU A 80 0.19 28.19 1.07
C GLU A 80 -1.23 27.88 0.60
N MET A 81 -1.48 26.70 0.03
CA MET A 81 -2.82 26.25 -0.36
C MET A 81 -3.75 25.99 0.82
N GLY A 82 -3.22 25.97 2.06
CA GLY A 82 -4.00 25.78 3.28
C GLY A 82 -4.24 24.32 3.65
N PHE A 83 -3.44 23.38 3.16
CA PHE A 83 -3.51 21.98 3.56
C PHE A 83 -3.36 21.82 5.06
N LYS A 84 -4.16 20.92 5.64
CA LYS A 84 -4.11 20.51 7.05
C LYS A 84 -3.62 19.08 7.23
N CYS A 85 -3.64 18.28 6.16
CA CYS A 85 -2.99 16.98 6.12
C CYS A 85 -2.42 16.72 4.72
N PHE A 86 -1.38 15.91 4.69
CA PHE A 86 -0.78 15.41 3.45
C PHE A 86 -0.61 13.90 3.56
N ARG A 87 -1.29 13.17 2.70
CA ARG A 87 -1.12 11.73 2.62
C ARG A 87 -0.06 11.39 1.59
N THR A 88 0.93 10.60 2.03
CA THR A 88 1.90 9.96 1.14
C THR A 88 2.23 8.55 1.65
N SER A 89 3.18 7.87 1.02
CA SER A 89 3.70 6.58 1.48
C SER A 89 5.18 6.66 1.81
N ILE A 90 5.68 5.64 2.52
CA ILE A 90 7.11 5.39 2.66
C ILE A 90 7.48 4.31 1.65
N ALA A 91 8.48 4.56 0.79
CA ALA A 91 9.03 3.54 -0.10
C ALA A 91 9.79 2.52 0.74
N TRP A 92 9.27 1.28 0.81
CA TRP A 92 9.89 0.21 1.60
C TRP A 92 11.38 0.03 1.22
N THR A 93 11.69 0.12 -0.07
CA THR A 93 13.06 -0.04 -0.59
C THR A 93 14.02 1.09 -0.26
N ARG A 94 13.54 2.25 0.22
CA ARG A 94 14.43 3.26 0.82
C ARG A 94 14.89 2.87 2.20
N ILE A 95 14.07 2.12 2.92
CA ILE A 95 14.35 1.69 4.30
C ILE A 95 15.07 0.34 4.33
N PHE A 96 14.60 -0.62 3.52
CA PHE A 96 15.19 -1.94 3.33
C PHE A 96 15.31 -2.21 1.84
N PRO A 97 16.47 -1.96 1.21
CA PRO A 97 16.64 -1.99 -0.25
C PRO A 97 16.24 -3.29 -0.94
N ASN A 98 16.49 -4.44 -0.31
CA ASN A 98 16.04 -5.76 -0.80
C ASN A 98 14.81 -6.28 -0.05
N GLY A 99 14.48 -5.68 1.10
CA GLY A 99 13.32 -6.00 1.92
C GLY A 99 13.57 -7.02 3.05
N ASP A 100 14.67 -7.75 3.04
CA ASP A 100 15.01 -8.81 4.00
C ASP A 100 16.28 -8.51 4.83
N GLU A 101 16.76 -7.26 4.80
CA GLU A 101 17.88 -6.85 5.63
C GLU A 101 17.51 -6.81 7.12
N SER A 102 18.51 -7.05 7.99
CA SER A 102 18.38 -6.91 9.44
C SER A 102 18.45 -5.45 9.90
N GLU A 103 19.19 -4.61 9.18
CA GLU A 103 19.44 -3.21 9.51
C GLU A 103 18.87 -2.30 8.44
N PRO A 104 18.21 -1.21 8.83
CA PRO A 104 17.64 -0.25 7.89
C PRO A 104 18.70 0.66 7.27
N ASN A 105 18.40 1.19 6.09
CA ASN A 105 19.15 2.25 5.45
C ASN A 105 18.87 3.59 6.13
N GLU A 106 19.86 4.13 6.85
CA GLU A 106 19.72 5.39 7.59
C GLU A 106 19.48 6.61 6.68
N ALA A 107 20.01 6.63 5.46
CA ALA A 107 19.76 7.71 4.51
C ALA A 107 18.27 7.79 4.13
N GLY A 108 17.63 6.64 3.91
CA GLY A 108 16.20 6.57 3.67
C GLY A 108 15.37 7.01 4.88
N LEU A 109 15.75 6.57 6.08
CA LEU A 109 15.09 7.01 7.32
C LEU A 109 15.21 8.53 7.49
N LYS A 110 16.38 9.10 7.25
CA LYS A 110 16.65 10.52 7.37
C LYS A 110 15.80 11.35 6.39
N PHE A 111 15.63 10.90 5.16
CA PHE A 111 14.77 11.57 4.18
C PHE A 111 13.35 11.76 4.70
N TYR A 112 12.74 10.71 5.24
CA TYR A 112 11.39 10.81 5.80
C TYR A 112 11.33 11.58 7.11
N ASP A 113 12.38 11.57 7.94
CA ASP A 113 12.48 12.48 9.08
C ASP A 113 12.36 13.94 8.63
N ASP A 114 13.13 14.32 7.62
CA ASP A 114 13.18 15.70 7.11
C ASP A 114 11.86 16.08 6.40
N LEU A 115 11.25 15.14 5.67
CA LEU A 115 9.95 15.34 5.02
C LEU A 115 8.84 15.61 6.06
N PHE A 116 8.78 14.79 7.12
CA PHE A 116 7.74 14.95 8.15
C PHE A 116 7.96 16.21 8.97
N ASP A 117 9.20 16.56 9.28
CA ASP A 117 9.54 17.82 9.94
C ASP A 117 9.12 19.03 9.10
N GLU A 118 9.31 18.97 7.77
CA GLU A 118 8.85 20.04 6.87
C GLU A 118 7.32 20.13 6.84
N CYS A 119 6.59 19.01 6.81
CA CYS A 119 5.13 19.03 6.92
C CYS A 119 4.65 19.70 8.22
N LEU A 120 5.22 19.28 9.35
CA LEU A 120 4.85 19.78 10.67
C LEU A 120 5.17 21.29 10.83
N LYS A 121 6.25 21.77 10.22
CA LYS A 121 6.62 23.19 10.19
C LYS A 121 5.51 24.07 9.59
N TYR A 122 4.76 23.56 8.59
CA TYR A 122 3.62 24.26 7.98
C TYR A 122 2.27 23.90 8.63
N GLY A 123 2.27 23.13 9.72
CA GLY A 123 1.04 22.69 10.39
C GLY A 123 0.24 21.70 9.56
N ILE A 124 0.92 20.93 8.71
CA ILE A 124 0.35 19.86 7.86
C ILE A 124 0.58 18.54 8.56
N GLU A 125 -0.49 17.83 8.94
CA GLU A 125 -0.44 16.52 9.57
C GLU A 125 -0.05 15.45 8.53
N PRO A 126 1.05 14.69 8.73
CA PRO A 126 1.39 13.57 7.88
C PRO A 126 0.40 12.40 8.06
N VAL A 127 -0.11 11.85 6.95
CA VAL A 127 -0.94 10.64 6.92
C VAL A 127 -0.24 9.61 6.06
N ILE A 128 0.30 8.56 6.67
CA ILE A 128 1.30 7.72 6.04
C ILE A 128 0.76 6.33 5.69
N THR A 129 0.92 5.94 4.43
CA THR A 129 0.71 4.57 3.97
C THR A 129 2.04 3.82 4.04
N ILE A 130 2.08 2.71 4.76
CA ILE A 130 3.31 1.92 4.97
C ILE A 130 3.68 1.18 3.68
N SER A 131 2.72 0.52 3.03
CA SER A 131 2.94 -0.17 1.75
C SER A 131 1.98 0.34 0.67
N HIS A 132 2.51 0.99 -0.36
CA HIS A 132 1.73 1.55 -1.47
C HIS A 132 2.33 1.16 -2.82
N TYR A 133 2.11 -0.10 -3.23
CA TYR A 133 2.51 -0.64 -4.54
C TYR A 133 4.04 -0.59 -4.83
N GLU A 134 4.84 -0.53 -3.80
CA GLU A 134 6.30 -0.44 -3.90
C GLU A 134 6.97 -1.55 -3.09
N MET A 135 6.55 -2.79 -3.35
CA MET A 135 7.20 -3.89 -2.65
C MET A 135 8.64 -4.11 -3.18
N PRO A 136 9.62 -4.43 -2.31
CA PRO A 136 10.99 -4.66 -2.73
C PRO A 136 11.10 -5.76 -3.80
N TYR A 137 11.74 -5.44 -4.93
CA TYR A 137 11.90 -6.40 -6.03
C TYR A 137 12.79 -7.58 -5.62
N GLY A 138 13.74 -7.38 -4.71
CA GLY A 138 14.52 -8.46 -4.10
C GLY A 138 13.68 -9.55 -3.42
N LEU A 139 12.54 -9.17 -2.81
CA LEU A 139 11.61 -10.16 -2.25
C LEU A 139 10.83 -10.93 -3.32
N VAL A 140 10.60 -10.30 -4.49
CA VAL A 140 9.99 -10.99 -5.64
C VAL A 140 10.93 -12.09 -6.15
N GLU A 141 12.21 -11.76 -6.32
CA GLU A 141 13.21 -12.68 -6.86
C GLU A 141 13.54 -13.82 -5.88
N LYS A 142 13.76 -13.49 -4.60
CA LYS A 142 14.22 -14.49 -3.62
C LYS A 142 13.11 -15.39 -3.09
N TYR A 143 11.89 -14.87 -2.96
CA TYR A 143 10.81 -15.54 -2.21
C TYR A 143 9.51 -15.70 -3.00
N GLY A 144 9.41 -15.15 -4.21
CA GLY A 144 8.15 -15.08 -4.95
C GLY A 144 7.13 -14.14 -4.29
N ALA A 145 7.62 -13.16 -3.56
CA ALA A 145 6.83 -12.09 -2.93
C ALA A 145 5.81 -12.60 -1.90
N TRP A 146 4.61 -12.02 -1.84
CA TRP A 146 3.58 -12.37 -0.86
C TRP A 146 3.05 -13.81 -0.95
N ARG A 147 3.54 -14.60 -1.89
CA ARG A 147 3.33 -16.06 -1.90
C ARG A 147 3.99 -16.74 -0.70
N ASP A 148 5.11 -16.19 -0.23
CA ASP A 148 5.89 -16.73 0.87
C ASP A 148 5.48 -16.10 2.21
N ARG A 149 5.22 -16.96 3.20
CA ARG A 149 4.79 -16.54 4.53
C ARG A 149 5.82 -15.66 5.25
N ARG A 150 7.11 -15.81 4.92
CA ARG A 150 8.20 -15.01 5.52
C ARG A 150 8.05 -13.51 5.30
N LEU A 151 7.31 -13.09 4.26
CA LEU A 151 7.05 -11.67 4.02
C LEU A 151 6.29 -11.00 5.17
N VAL A 152 5.51 -11.75 5.91
CA VAL A 152 4.82 -11.22 7.11
C VAL A 152 5.84 -10.73 8.13
N ASP A 153 6.93 -11.49 8.33
CA ASP A 153 7.96 -11.15 9.31
C ASP A 153 8.87 -10.01 8.81
N PHE A 154 9.19 -9.98 7.51
CA PHE A 154 9.90 -8.85 6.89
C PHE A 154 9.09 -7.56 6.95
N TYR A 155 7.79 -7.64 6.68
CA TYR A 155 6.88 -6.49 6.79
C TYR A 155 6.74 -6.01 8.24
N GLU A 156 6.66 -6.93 9.21
CA GLU A 156 6.62 -6.59 10.63
C GLU A 156 7.89 -5.85 11.08
N ASN A 157 9.08 -6.30 10.63
CA ASN A 157 10.35 -5.61 10.87
C ASN A 157 10.36 -4.20 10.28
N TYR A 158 9.88 -4.05 9.04
CA TYR A 158 9.73 -2.75 8.40
C TYR A 158 8.77 -1.84 9.18
N CYS A 159 7.59 -2.34 9.57
CA CYS A 159 6.64 -1.60 10.40
C CYS A 159 7.24 -1.16 11.73
N LYS A 160 7.96 -2.08 12.42
CA LYS A 160 8.65 -1.77 13.69
C LYS A 160 9.61 -0.60 13.52
N THR A 161 10.40 -0.62 12.47
CA THR A 161 11.40 0.42 12.18
C THR A 161 10.73 1.78 11.98
N VAL A 162 9.74 1.87 11.08
CA VAL A 162 9.09 3.15 10.76
C VAL A 162 8.22 3.67 11.91
N PHE A 163 7.49 2.79 12.60
CA PHE A 163 6.72 3.19 13.78
C PHE A 163 7.61 3.72 14.90
N THR A 164 8.72 3.06 15.18
CA THR A 164 9.66 3.47 16.22
C THR A 164 10.33 4.80 15.88
N ARG A 165 10.78 4.95 14.62
CA ARG A 165 11.50 6.15 14.17
C ARG A 165 10.59 7.38 14.17
N TYR A 166 9.34 7.24 13.70
CA TYR A 166 8.46 8.39 13.45
C TYR A 166 7.33 8.54 14.47
N LYS A 167 7.38 7.83 15.62
CA LYS A 167 6.31 7.80 16.63
C LYS A 167 5.87 9.15 17.15
N ASP A 168 6.77 10.14 17.13
CA ASP A 168 6.53 11.48 17.65
C ASP A 168 6.17 12.50 16.53
N LYS A 169 6.18 12.05 15.25
CA LYS A 169 5.94 12.89 14.07
C LYS A 169 4.69 12.49 13.30
N VAL A 170 4.34 11.20 13.28
CA VAL A 170 3.24 10.64 12.50
C VAL A 170 2.24 9.96 13.42
N LYS A 171 0.99 10.40 13.34
CA LYS A 171 -0.12 9.85 14.12
C LYS A 171 -1.03 8.94 13.30
N TYR A 172 -1.19 9.22 12.01
CA TYR A 172 -2.14 8.55 11.13
C TYR A 172 -1.42 7.61 10.16
N TRP A 173 -1.76 6.34 10.22
CA TRP A 173 -1.12 5.28 9.45
C TRP A 173 -2.14 4.45 8.69
N MET A 174 -1.75 3.95 7.52
CA MET A 174 -2.45 2.92 6.78
C MET A 174 -1.47 1.79 6.48
N THR A 175 -1.86 0.55 6.76
CA THR A 175 -0.97 -0.61 6.58
C THR A 175 -0.69 -0.87 5.10
N PHE A 176 -1.74 -1.00 4.29
CA PHE A 176 -1.65 -1.20 2.85
C PHE A 176 -2.57 -0.22 2.12
N ASN A 177 -2.12 0.24 0.95
CA ASN A 177 -3.00 0.89 0.00
C ASN A 177 -3.79 -0.15 -0.76
N GLU A 178 -5.11 0.00 -0.80
CA GLU A 178 -6.00 -0.83 -1.63
C GLU A 178 -5.64 -2.33 -1.61
N ILE A 179 -5.58 -2.91 -0.41
CA ILE A 179 -5.16 -4.31 -0.22
C ILE A 179 -5.93 -5.30 -1.12
N ASN A 180 -7.17 -4.97 -1.48
CA ASN A 180 -8.01 -5.78 -2.35
C ASN A 180 -7.62 -5.71 -3.85
N VAL A 181 -6.78 -4.74 -4.25
CA VAL A 181 -6.27 -4.65 -5.64
C VAL A 181 -5.40 -5.85 -6.02
N ILE A 182 -4.90 -6.60 -5.05
CA ILE A 182 -4.23 -7.89 -5.31
C ILE A 182 -5.08 -8.84 -6.17
N THR A 183 -6.40 -8.75 -6.10
CA THR A 183 -7.31 -9.58 -6.91
C THR A 183 -7.42 -9.12 -8.37
N LEU A 184 -7.04 -7.88 -8.67
CA LEU A 184 -7.11 -7.27 -10.00
C LEU A 184 -5.73 -7.19 -10.67
N HIS A 185 -4.74 -6.76 -9.91
CA HIS A 185 -3.36 -6.51 -10.36
C HIS A 185 -2.36 -7.12 -9.38
N PRO A 186 -2.17 -8.45 -9.39
CA PRO A 186 -1.41 -9.15 -8.34
C PRO A 186 0.09 -8.81 -8.30
N PHE A 187 0.68 -8.30 -9.38
CA PHE A 187 2.11 -7.98 -9.40
C PHE A 187 2.44 -6.69 -8.66
N ILE A 188 1.79 -5.56 -8.98
CA ILE A 188 2.15 -4.25 -8.41
C ILE A 188 2.04 -4.21 -6.88
N PRO A 189 0.91 -4.59 -6.25
CA PRO A 189 0.77 -4.54 -4.80
C PRO A 189 1.41 -5.73 -4.07
N ALA A 190 1.66 -6.83 -4.75
CA ALA A 190 2.03 -8.09 -4.09
C ALA A 190 3.19 -8.86 -4.72
N GLY A 191 3.76 -8.36 -5.80
CA GLY A 191 4.90 -8.97 -6.48
C GLY A 191 4.64 -10.36 -7.07
N ILE A 192 3.38 -10.74 -7.28
CA ILE A 192 3.03 -12.11 -7.69
C ILE A 192 3.26 -12.28 -9.19
N LYS A 193 4.15 -13.20 -9.52
CA LYS A 193 4.30 -13.80 -10.84
C LYS A 193 3.68 -15.21 -10.81
N PHE A 194 2.92 -15.58 -11.84
CA PHE A 194 2.31 -16.90 -11.94
C PHE A 194 3.17 -17.86 -12.75
N ASN A 195 3.18 -19.12 -12.34
CA ASN A 195 3.74 -20.21 -13.13
C ASN A 195 2.68 -20.76 -14.09
N ASP A 196 3.13 -21.44 -15.15
CA ASP A 196 2.23 -22.08 -16.09
C ASP A 196 1.38 -23.15 -15.39
N GLY A 197 0.07 -23.11 -15.65
CA GLY A 197 -0.88 -24.08 -15.10
C GLY A 197 -1.29 -23.88 -13.65
N GLU A 198 -0.82 -22.84 -12.97
CA GLU A 198 -1.23 -22.54 -11.58
C GLU A 198 -2.69 -22.08 -11.48
N ASN A 199 -3.35 -22.50 -10.41
CA ASN A 199 -4.61 -21.87 -10.00
C ASN A 199 -4.33 -20.46 -9.47
N LYS A 200 -4.56 -19.45 -10.31
CA LYS A 200 -4.26 -18.05 -10.00
C LYS A 200 -5.02 -17.54 -8.76
N GLU A 201 -6.30 -17.92 -8.62
CA GLU A 201 -7.09 -17.50 -7.45
C GLU A 201 -6.55 -18.12 -6.16
N GLN A 202 -6.12 -19.38 -6.17
CA GLN A 202 -5.47 -20.02 -5.02
C GLN A 202 -4.25 -19.22 -4.56
N VAL A 203 -3.40 -18.79 -5.49
CA VAL A 203 -2.20 -18.02 -5.20
C VAL A 203 -2.57 -16.63 -4.66
N ILE A 204 -3.50 -15.95 -5.31
CA ILE A 204 -3.94 -14.59 -4.93
C ILE A 204 -4.53 -14.59 -3.51
N TYR A 205 -5.46 -15.50 -3.22
CA TYR A 205 -6.10 -15.50 -1.91
C TYR A 205 -5.19 -15.97 -0.77
N GLN A 206 -4.25 -16.88 -1.05
CA GLN A 206 -3.21 -17.21 -0.05
C GLN A 206 -2.29 -16.01 0.23
N ALA A 207 -1.87 -15.28 -0.80
CA ALA A 207 -1.06 -14.08 -0.64
C ALA A 207 -1.84 -12.94 0.06
N ALA A 208 -3.12 -12.78 -0.27
CA ALA A 208 -4.00 -11.84 0.44
C ALA A 208 -4.14 -12.20 1.93
N HIS A 209 -4.18 -13.49 2.27
CA HIS A 209 -4.18 -13.95 3.65
C HIS A 209 -2.91 -13.51 4.38
N HIS A 210 -1.73 -13.67 3.78
CA HIS A 210 -0.47 -13.21 4.35
C HIS A 210 -0.45 -11.69 4.56
N GLN A 211 -0.96 -10.89 3.59
CA GLN A 211 -1.08 -9.44 3.77
C GLN A 211 -2.05 -9.05 4.89
N LEU A 212 -3.18 -9.75 5.04
CA LEU A 212 -4.14 -9.50 6.12
C LEU A 212 -3.52 -9.80 7.49
N ILE A 213 -2.76 -10.90 7.62
CA ILE A 213 -2.01 -11.21 8.85
C ILE A 213 -0.95 -10.13 9.13
N ALA A 214 -0.18 -9.74 8.11
CA ALA A 214 0.83 -8.69 8.23
C ALA A 214 0.21 -7.36 8.69
N SER A 215 -0.95 -7.00 8.14
CA SER A 215 -1.72 -5.83 8.57
C SER A 215 -2.14 -5.92 10.04
N ALA A 216 -2.67 -7.06 10.47
CA ALA A 216 -3.11 -7.26 11.87
C ALA A 216 -1.92 -7.18 12.85
N LYS A 217 -0.79 -7.80 12.51
CA LYS A 217 0.46 -7.71 13.30
C LYS A 217 0.96 -6.26 13.38
N ALA A 218 0.96 -5.54 12.25
CA ALA A 218 1.36 -4.13 12.21
C ALA A 218 0.49 -3.25 13.12
N VAL A 219 -0.82 -3.47 13.14
CA VAL A 219 -1.75 -2.74 14.04
C VAL A 219 -1.42 -3.02 15.50
N THR A 220 -1.27 -4.30 15.87
CA THR A 220 -0.91 -4.69 17.25
C THR A 220 0.43 -4.09 17.67
N LEU A 221 1.44 -4.19 16.81
CA LEU A 221 2.76 -3.63 17.04
C LEU A 221 2.73 -2.10 17.16
N GLY A 222 2.03 -1.43 16.25
CA GLY A 222 1.92 0.04 16.27
C GLY A 222 1.31 0.55 17.58
N HIS A 223 0.22 -0.05 18.04
CA HIS A 223 -0.39 0.31 19.33
C HIS A 223 0.47 -0.06 20.55
N SER A 224 1.34 -1.06 20.45
CA SER A 224 2.32 -1.35 21.50
C SER A 224 3.44 -0.30 21.60
N ILE A 225 3.80 0.33 20.48
CA ILE A 225 4.80 1.39 20.39
C ILE A 225 4.20 2.74 20.81
N ASN A 226 3.02 3.06 20.27
CA ASN A 226 2.30 4.28 20.63
C ASN A 226 0.79 4.01 20.59
N PRO A 227 0.11 3.97 21.75
CA PRO A 227 -1.34 3.68 21.84
C PRO A 227 -2.22 4.75 21.19
N ASP A 228 -1.69 5.95 20.93
CA ASP A 228 -2.43 7.06 20.31
C ASP A 228 -2.43 7.00 18.78
N PHE A 229 -1.69 6.09 18.17
CA PHE A 229 -1.71 5.89 16.73
C PHE A 229 -3.11 5.61 16.22
N LYS A 230 -3.43 6.19 15.07
CA LYS A 230 -4.65 5.90 14.31
C LYS A 230 -4.26 5.10 13.09
N ILE A 231 -4.41 3.78 13.19
CA ILE A 231 -3.99 2.84 12.15
C ILE A 231 -5.23 2.30 11.45
N GLY A 232 -5.31 2.51 10.15
CA GLY A 232 -6.43 2.11 9.31
C GLY A 232 -6.02 1.24 8.13
N CYS A 233 -7.01 0.93 7.30
CA CYS A 233 -6.83 0.30 6.00
C CYS A 233 -7.36 1.21 4.90
N MET A 234 -6.91 0.98 3.67
CA MET A 234 -7.41 1.64 2.47
C MET A 234 -7.84 0.60 1.44
N LEU A 235 -8.97 0.81 0.81
CA LEU A 235 -9.59 -0.14 -0.12
C LEU A 235 -10.03 0.58 -1.39
N LEU A 236 -9.82 -0.07 -2.52
CA LEU A 236 -10.55 0.25 -3.74
C LEU A 236 -11.99 -0.23 -3.58
N TYR A 237 -12.96 0.67 -3.72
CA TYR A 237 -14.36 0.36 -3.47
C TYR A 237 -15.27 0.78 -4.63
N PRO A 238 -15.22 0.05 -5.77
CA PRO A 238 -16.13 0.29 -6.88
C PRO A 238 -17.53 -0.18 -6.50
N LEU A 239 -18.49 0.74 -6.49
CA LEU A 239 -19.88 0.41 -6.23
C LEU A 239 -20.50 -0.27 -7.45
N THR A 240 -21.12 -1.42 -7.22
CA THR A 240 -21.90 -2.15 -8.22
C THR A 240 -23.37 -2.11 -7.85
N TYR A 241 -24.18 -1.55 -8.75
CA TYR A 241 -25.64 -1.48 -8.58
C TYR A 241 -26.31 -2.52 -9.46
N ALA A 242 -27.46 -3.03 -9.00
CA ALA A 242 -28.32 -3.85 -9.84
C ALA A 242 -28.88 -3.02 -11.01
N GLU A 243 -28.88 -3.58 -12.21
CA GLU A 243 -29.40 -2.92 -13.42
C GLU A 243 -30.92 -2.72 -13.30
N THR A 244 -31.61 -3.70 -12.76
CA THR A 244 -33.07 -3.66 -12.53
C THR A 244 -33.41 -4.15 -11.11
N CYS A 245 -34.71 -4.06 -10.74
CA CYS A 245 -35.22 -4.65 -9.49
C CYS A 245 -35.44 -6.18 -9.59
N ASN A 246 -35.05 -6.82 -10.68
CA ASN A 246 -35.08 -8.27 -10.81
C ASN A 246 -34.20 -8.91 -9.71
N PRO A 247 -34.70 -9.92 -8.97
CA PRO A 247 -33.92 -10.58 -7.94
C PRO A 247 -32.58 -11.12 -8.39
N ASN A 248 -32.45 -11.57 -9.65
CA ASN A 248 -31.18 -12.05 -10.20
C ASN A 248 -30.17 -10.93 -10.34
N ASP A 249 -30.56 -9.73 -10.81
CA ASP A 249 -29.68 -8.58 -10.94
C ASP A 249 -29.24 -8.09 -9.56
N VAL A 250 -30.17 -8.07 -8.59
CA VAL A 250 -29.85 -7.70 -7.20
C VAL A 250 -28.83 -8.70 -6.61
N MET A 251 -29.05 -10.00 -6.79
CA MET A 251 -28.12 -11.01 -6.28
C MET A 251 -26.76 -10.92 -6.95
N ALA A 252 -26.69 -10.70 -8.27
CA ALA A 252 -25.44 -10.51 -9.00
C ALA A 252 -24.65 -9.31 -8.47
N SER A 253 -25.32 -8.18 -8.17
CA SER A 253 -24.66 -7.02 -7.59
C SER A 253 -24.11 -7.30 -6.19
N ILE A 254 -24.85 -8.02 -5.35
CA ILE A 254 -24.40 -8.44 -4.01
C ILE A 254 -23.19 -9.36 -4.09
N GLU A 255 -23.19 -10.34 -5.00
CA GLU A 255 -22.07 -11.26 -5.20
C GLU A 255 -20.81 -10.53 -5.69
N ALA A 256 -20.96 -9.58 -6.61
CA ALA A 256 -19.85 -8.73 -7.06
C ALA A 256 -19.27 -7.91 -5.90
N MET A 257 -20.11 -7.31 -5.07
CA MET A 257 -19.68 -6.52 -3.91
C MET A 257 -19.02 -7.36 -2.80
N ASN A 258 -19.44 -8.61 -2.63
CA ASN A 258 -18.88 -9.51 -1.60
C ASN A 258 -17.36 -9.72 -1.75
N LYS A 259 -16.83 -9.66 -2.97
CA LYS A 259 -15.38 -9.75 -3.23
C LYS A 259 -14.61 -8.58 -2.60
N HIS A 260 -15.21 -7.39 -2.55
CA HIS A 260 -14.65 -6.22 -1.89
C HIS A 260 -14.92 -6.21 -0.38
N TYR A 261 -16.14 -6.58 0.03
CA TYR A 261 -16.52 -6.69 1.44
C TYR A 261 -15.67 -7.70 2.21
N PHE A 262 -15.16 -8.75 1.56
CA PHE A 262 -14.24 -9.70 2.19
C PHE A 262 -13.10 -9.01 2.93
N PHE A 263 -12.40 -8.10 2.28
CA PHE A 263 -11.27 -7.40 2.88
C PHE A 263 -11.69 -6.47 4.02
N THR A 264 -12.79 -5.73 3.86
CA THR A 264 -13.32 -4.86 4.93
C THR A 264 -13.79 -5.67 6.12
N ASP A 265 -14.50 -6.78 5.90
CA ASP A 265 -15.00 -7.63 6.95
C ASP A 265 -13.86 -8.25 7.77
N VAL A 266 -12.78 -8.71 7.10
CA VAL A 266 -11.63 -9.27 7.81
C VAL A 266 -10.91 -8.18 8.63
N HIS A 267 -10.69 -6.99 8.07
CA HIS A 267 -10.10 -5.88 8.81
C HIS A 267 -10.92 -5.45 10.04
N ALA A 268 -12.26 -5.37 9.87
CA ALA A 268 -13.14 -4.88 10.93
C ALA A 268 -13.49 -5.94 11.97
N ARG A 269 -13.52 -7.21 11.59
CA ARG A 269 -14.05 -8.32 12.43
C ARG A 269 -13.01 -9.36 12.83
N GLY A 270 -11.87 -9.42 12.14
CA GLY A 270 -10.78 -10.36 12.43
C GLY A 270 -11.04 -11.81 12.01
N TYR A 271 -12.06 -12.08 11.18
CA TYR A 271 -12.35 -13.44 10.69
C TYR A 271 -12.97 -13.43 9.30
N TYR A 272 -12.89 -14.57 8.62
CA TYR A 272 -13.47 -14.76 7.28
C TYR A 272 -14.99 -14.90 7.36
N PRO A 273 -15.75 -14.06 6.63
CA PRO A 273 -17.20 -14.14 6.57
C PRO A 273 -17.67 -15.41 5.84
N ASN A 274 -18.87 -15.89 6.18
CA ASN A 274 -19.38 -17.14 5.63
C ASN A 274 -19.54 -17.14 4.11
N TYR A 275 -19.89 -15.99 3.50
CA TYR A 275 -19.99 -15.90 2.04
C TYR A 275 -18.64 -16.14 1.38
N MET A 276 -17.52 -15.69 1.98
CA MET A 276 -16.18 -15.93 1.46
C MET A 276 -15.74 -17.38 1.66
N LYS A 277 -16.02 -17.98 2.82
CA LYS A 277 -15.74 -19.42 3.05
C LYS A 277 -16.42 -20.27 2.00
N LYS A 278 -17.70 -20.01 1.70
CA LYS A 278 -18.44 -20.70 0.64
C LYS A 278 -17.88 -20.43 -0.76
N TYR A 279 -17.42 -19.22 -1.03
CA TYR A 279 -16.77 -18.90 -2.30
C TYR A 279 -15.50 -19.71 -2.49
N LEU A 280 -14.61 -19.74 -1.50
CA LEU A 280 -13.36 -20.50 -1.53
C LEU A 280 -13.64 -22.01 -1.74
N GLU A 281 -14.59 -22.57 -0.97
CA GLU A 281 -15.00 -23.97 -1.09
C GLU A 281 -15.51 -24.32 -2.50
N ARG A 282 -16.41 -23.50 -3.08
CA ARG A 282 -16.98 -23.71 -4.41
C ARG A 282 -15.95 -23.64 -5.53
N ASN A 283 -14.88 -22.88 -5.33
CA ASN A 283 -13.80 -22.69 -6.32
C ASN A 283 -12.58 -23.58 -6.02
N ASN A 284 -12.69 -24.52 -5.09
CA ASN A 284 -11.59 -25.40 -4.66
C ASN A 284 -10.33 -24.63 -4.28
N ILE A 285 -10.50 -23.53 -3.53
CA ILE A 285 -9.42 -22.70 -3.00
C ILE A 285 -9.25 -23.05 -1.52
N GLU A 286 -8.07 -23.56 -1.16
CA GLU A 286 -7.72 -23.91 0.21
C GLU A 286 -6.70 -22.91 0.75
N ILE A 287 -7.11 -22.10 1.73
CA ILE A 287 -6.22 -21.17 2.41
C ILE A 287 -5.55 -21.89 3.57
N LYS A 288 -4.23 -21.95 3.52
CA LYS A 288 -3.45 -22.43 4.66
C LYS A 288 -3.51 -21.36 5.76
N MET A 289 -4.36 -21.62 6.75
CA MET A 289 -4.52 -20.78 7.95
C MET A 289 -3.37 -21.06 8.91
N GLU A 290 -3.04 -20.06 9.74
CA GLU A 290 -2.03 -20.15 10.79
C GLU A 290 -2.66 -20.24 12.16
#